data_a5b1bd027bbc6706ee954bff26123a4d
#
_entry.id   a5b1bd027bbc6706ee954bff26123a4d
#
_cell.length_a   1.000
_cell.length_b   1.000
_cell.length_c   1.000
_cell.angle_alpha   90.00
_cell.angle_beta   90.00
_cell.angle_gamma   90.00
#
_symmetry.space_group_name_H-M   'P 1'
#
loop_
_entity.id
_entity.type
_entity.pdbx_description
1 polymer ?
#
loop_
_entity_poly.entity_id
_entity_poly.type
_entity_poly.pdbx_seq_one_letter_code
_entity_poly.pdbx_strand_id
1 'polypeptide(L)'
;MKDRMNKFKEKVVLITGAGKGSGRLLAQAFAEHGSLVAANDISPINVEEVVRQIIAKGGRAKAYVEDIAKKVGVQQIINQVEDDFGRIDILINHAAVEPHVPLLDMDEWDWHRVLDVNLTGAFLMTQSVGRLMRVQGSGVIINLITESIADKNWGAAFIASMSGLEGLTHQAARELAPHGIQVYSVKNLSETVAERVFALLDLQMEER
;
A
#
# COMPACT_ATOMS: atom_id res chain seq x y z
N MET A 1 -14.01 24.34 0.27
CA MET A 1 -12.78 23.83 -0.41
C MET A 1 -11.58 23.73 0.52
N LYS A 2 -11.33 24.65 1.46
CA LYS A 2 -10.21 24.56 2.43
C LYS A 2 -10.30 23.39 3.44
N ASP A 3 -11.49 22.94 3.81
CA ASP A 3 -11.68 21.82 4.76
C ASP A 3 -11.29 20.44 4.20
N ARG A 4 -11.44 20.20 2.89
CA ARG A 4 -11.04 18.93 2.27
C ARG A 4 -9.52 18.75 2.19
N MET A 5 -8.74 19.84 2.10
CA MET A 5 -7.28 19.80 1.97
C MET A 5 -6.51 19.41 3.25
N ASN A 6 -7.17 19.29 4.40
CA ASN A 6 -6.51 19.01 5.68
C ASN A 6 -7.04 17.76 6.40
N LYS A 7 -7.84 16.94 5.73
CA LYS A 7 -8.52 15.80 6.35
C LYS A 7 -7.57 14.71 6.85
N PHE A 8 -6.43 14.56 6.20
CA PHE A 8 -5.38 13.61 6.59
C PHE A 8 -4.16 14.28 7.21
N LYS A 9 -4.35 15.51 7.71
CA LYS A 9 -3.28 16.28 8.35
C LYS A 9 -2.69 15.50 9.52
N GLU A 10 -1.35 15.41 9.53
CA GLU A 10 -0.56 14.67 10.54
C GLU A 10 -0.78 13.15 10.55
N LYS A 11 -1.59 12.58 9.64
CA LYS A 11 -1.70 11.13 9.50
C LYS A 11 -0.47 10.55 8.83
N VAL A 12 0.08 9.50 9.38
CA VAL A 12 1.21 8.75 8.81
C VAL A 12 0.65 7.71 7.85
N VAL A 13 1.04 7.83 6.57
CA VAL A 13 0.60 6.95 5.49
C VAL A 13 1.79 6.21 4.92
N LEU A 14 1.85 4.91 5.13
CA LEU A 14 2.86 4.03 4.55
C LEU A 14 2.34 3.43 3.23
N ILE A 15 3.08 3.64 2.15
CA ILE A 15 2.71 3.18 0.81
C ILE A 15 3.84 2.32 0.25
N THR A 16 3.55 1.05 -0.08
CA THR A 16 4.50 0.16 -0.75
C THR A 16 4.44 0.35 -2.27
N GLY A 17 5.58 0.24 -2.96
CA GLY A 17 5.67 0.49 -4.40
C GLY A 17 5.39 1.95 -4.77
N ALA A 18 5.75 2.90 -3.90
CA ALA A 18 5.47 4.32 -4.06
C ALA A 18 6.33 5.03 -5.13
N GLY A 19 7.33 4.35 -5.70
CA GLY A 19 8.27 4.97 -6.63
C GLY A 19 7.71 5.28 -8.02
N LYS A 20 6.60 4.65 -8.44
CA LYS A 20 6.02 4.83 -9.78
C LYS A 20 4.54 4.47 -9.84
N GLY A 21 3.92 4.77 -10.99
CA GLY A 21 2.52 4.42 -11.26
C GLY A 21 1.54 4.98 -10.22
N SER A 22 0.55 4.20 -9.89
CA SER A 22 -0.51 4.56 -8.92
C SER A 22 0.04 4.81 -7.51
N GLY A 23 1.09 4.10 -7.09
CA GLY A 23 1.74 4.32 -5.79
C GLY A 23 2.34 5.72 -5.65
N ARG A 24 3.01 6.20 -6.72
CA ARG A 24 3.51 7.58 -6.79
C ARG A 24 2.38 8.60 -6.72
N LEU A 25 1.30 8.38 -7.49
CA LEU A 25 0.14 9.28 -7.48
C LEU A 25 -0.50 9.36 -6.09
N LEU A 26 -0.66 8.23 -5.41
CA LEU A 26 -1.15 8.17 -4.03
C LEU A 26 -0.23 8.91 -3.07
N ALA A 27 1.09 8.69 -3.14
CA ALA A 27 2.05 9.36 -2.28
C ALA A 27 1.96 10.90 -2.41
N GLN A 28 1.89 11.40 -3.64
CA GLN A 28 1.73 12.83 -3.92
C GLN A 28 0.37 13.35 -3.41
N ALA A 29 -0.72 12.64 -3.68
CA ALA A 29 -2.06 13.04 -3.27
C ALA A 29 -2.21 13.10 -1.73
N PHE A 30 -1.72 12.10 -0.99
CA PHE A 30 -1.74 12.13 0.47
C PHE A 30 -0.91 13.28 1.04
N ALA A 31 0.28 13.55 0.45
CA ALA A 31 1.09 14.69 0.86
C ALA A 31 0.38 16.05 0.63
N GLU A 32 -0.32 16.21 -0.49
CA GLU A 32 -1.15 17.38 -0.79
C GLU A 32 -2.31 17.56 0.20
N HIS A 33 -2.78 16.47 0.82
CA HIS A 33 -3.78 16.49 1.90
C HIS A 33 -3.19 16.59 3.32
N GLY A 34 -1.89 16.91 3.42
CA GLY A 34 -1.21 17.20 4.69
C GLY A 34 -0.69 15.99 5.47
N SER A 35 -0.72 14.80 4.88
CA SER A 35 -0.18 13.58 5.51
C SER A 35 1.35 13.59 5.60
N LEU A 36 1.86 12.79 6.53
CA LEU A 36 3.26 12.35 6.59
C LEU A 36 3.38 11.07 5.75
N VAL A 37 4.05 11.13 4.61
CA VAL A 37 4.13 10.01 3.68
C VAL A 37 5.42 9.21 3.92
N ALA A 38 5.26 7.95 4.36
CA ALA A 38 6.30 6.95 4.35
C ALA A 38 6.26 6.22 3.00
N ALA A 39 7.13 6.59 2.08
CA ALA A 39 7.17 6.04 0.73
C ALA A 39 8.16 4.88 0.66
N ASN A 40 7.69 3.64 0.43
CA ASN A 40 8.56 2.48 0.21
C ASN A 40 8.59 2.09 -1.25
N ASP A 41 9.78 1.74 -1.73
CA ASP A 41 10.00 1.05 -3.00
C ASP A 41 11.31 0.28 -2.93
N ILE A 42 11.47 -0.76 -3.77
CA ILE A 42 12.76 -1.47 -3.92
C ILE A 42 13.77 -0.65 -4.70
N SER A 43 13.31 0.30 -5.52
CA SER A 43 14.16 1.18 -6.34
C SER A 43 14.45 2.49 -5.59
N PRO A 44 15.69 2.71 -5.13
CA PRO A 44 16.06 3.97 -4.46
C PRO A 44 15.85 5.18 -5.36
N ILE A 45 16.22 5.08 -6.64
CA ILE A 45 16.11 6.19 -7.60
C ILE A 45 14.66 6.66 -7.73
N ASN A 46 13.71 5.72 -7.83
CA ASN A 46 12.32 6.05 -8.04
C ASN A 46 11.67 6.67 -6.81
N VAL A 47 11.88 6.07 -5.63
CA VAL A 47 11.22 6.54 -4.40
C VAL A 47 11.81 7.86 -3.89
N GLU A 48 13.12 8.03 -4.01
CA GLU A 48 13.79 9.29 -3.63
C GLU A 48 13.34 10.46 -4.54
N GLU A 49 13.13 10.20 -5.84
CA GLU A 49 12.58 11.20 -6.75
C GLU A 49 11.17 11.62 -6.35
N VAL A 50 10.30 10.67 -5.99
CA VAL A 50 8.94 10.96 -5.50
C VAL A 50 8.98 11.80 -4.24
N VAL A 51 9.80 11.42 -3.28
CA VAL A 51 9.97 12.16 -2.02
C VAL A 51 10.48 13.57 -2.27
N ARG A 52 11.48 13.73 -3.14
CA ARG A 52 12.00 15.05 -3.52
C ARG A 52 10.92 15.95 -4.12
N GLN A 53 10.07 15.40 -5.01
CA GLN A 53 8.95 16.13 -5.62
C GLN A 53 7.90 16.55 -4.59
N ILE A 54 7.59 15.68 -3.62
CA ILE A 54 6.66 16.00 -2.53
C ILE A 54 7.22 17.14 -1.67
N ILE A 55 8.48 17.06 -1.27
CA ILE A 55 9.14 18.08 -0.45
C ILE A 55 9.23 19.43 -1.20
N ALA A 56 9.55 19.39 -2.50
CA ALA A 56 9.61 20.61 -3.34
C ALA A 56 8.25 21.33 -3.43
N LYS A 57 7.14 20.63 -3.28
CA LYS A 57 5.77 21.17 -3.22
C LYS A 57 5.33 21.57 -1.80
N GLY A 58 6.22 21.47 -0.80
CA GLY A 58 5.91 21.79 0.60
C GLY A 58 5.24 20.66 1.39
N GLY A 59 5.12 19.47 0.83
CA GLY A 59 4.64 18.29 1.53
C GLY A 59 5.73 17.64 2.40
N ARG A 60 5.36 16.61 3.16
CA ARG A 60 6.25 15.86 4.06
C ARG A 60 6.29 14.40 3.67
N ALA A 61 7.47 13.91 3.30
CA ALA A 61 7.67 12.51 2.93
C ALA A 61 9.08 12.04 3.29
N LYS A 62 9.22 10.73 3.52
CA LYS A 62 10.50 10.05 3.67
C LYS A 62 10.53 8.76 2.87
N ALA A 63 11.69 8.45 2.26
CA ALA A 63 11.89 7.23 1.48
C ALA A 63 12.40 6.08 2.36
N TYR A 64 11.87 4.88 2.11
CA TYR A 64 12.28 3.62 2.73
C TYR A 64 12.57 2.63 1.63
N VAL A 65 13.85 2.30 1.44
CA VAL A 65 14.33 1.45 0.31
C VAL A 65 14.51 0.03 0.81
N GLU A 66 13.47 -0.78 0.68
CA GLU A 66 13.47 -2.16 1.17
C GLU A 66 12.58 -3.06 0.31
N ASP A 67 12.89 -4.36 0.31
CA ASP A 67 12.14 -5.41 -0.37
C ASP A 67 11.05 -5.99 0.55
N ILE A 68 9.79 -5.72 0.25
CA ILE A 68 8.65 -6.21 1.03
C ILE A 68 8.41 -7.72 0.89
N ALA A 69 8.96 -8.36 -0.15
CA ALA A 69 8.92 -9.83 -0.28
C ALA A 69 9.75 -10.54 0.81
N LYS A 70 10.55 -9.80 1.57
CA LYS A 70 11.42 -10.32 2.62
C LYS A 70 10.98 -9.81 3.99
N LYS A 71 10.77 -10.74 4.93
CA LYS A 71 10.40 -10.40 6.31
C LYS A 71 11.36 -9.40 6.96
N VAL A 72 12.67 -9.51 6.67
CA VAL A 72 13.69 -8.58 7.20
C VAL A 72 13.45 -7.18 6.66
N GLY A 73 13.23 -7.02 5.35
CA GLY A 73 12.93 -5.72 4.73
C GLY A 73 11.67 -5.09 5.32
N VAL A 74 10.60 -5.87 5.48
CA VAL A 74 9.36 -5.40 6.13
C VAL A 74 9.64 -4.90 7.55
N GLN A 75 10.39 -5.67 8.35
CA GLN A 75 10.72 -5.26 9.72
C GLN A 75 11.56 -3.98 9.77
N GLN A 76 12.50 -3.81 8.82
CA GLN A 76 13.30 -2.59 8.70
C GLN A 76 12.43 -1.38 8.37
N ILE A 77 11.49 -1.51 7.41
CA ILE A 77 10.54 -0.43 7.10
C ILE A 77 9.77 -0.03 8.36
N ILE A 78 9.16 -0.99 9.06
CA ILE A 78 8.31 -0.70 10.21
C ILE A 78 9.09 0.01 11.31
N ASN A 79 10.28 -0.53 11.68
CA ASN A 79 11.11 0.07 12.73
C ASN A 79 11.52 1.50 12.36
N GLN A 80 11.95 1.74 11.11
CA GLN A 80 12.34 3.07 10.67
C GLN A 80 11.16 4.05 10.64
N VAL A 81 9.96 3.61 10.25
CA VAL A 81 8.76 4.46 10.25
C VAL A 81 8.33 4.76 11.69
N GLU A 82 8.43 3.79 12.62
CA GLU A 82 8.17 4.04 14.05
C GLU A 82 9.18 5.03 14.65
N ASP A 83 10.47 4.89 14.33
CA ASP A 83 11.51 5.82 14.79
C ASP A 83 11.30 7.25 14.25
N ASP A 84 10.86 7.38 13.01
CA ASP A 84 10.70 8.67 12.33
C ASP A 84 9.38 9.39 12.67
N PHE A 85 8.28 8.64 12.79
CA PHE A 85 6.93 9.20 12.88
C PHE A 85 6.14 8.70 14.10
N GLY A 86 6.61 7.67 14.79
CA GLY A 86 6.01 7.13 16.02
C GLY A 86 4.72 6.33 15.82
N ARG A 87 4.18 6.25 14.58
CA ARG A 87 2.92 5.59 14.29
C ARG A 87 2.75 5.29 12.80
N ILE A 88 1.77 4.45 12.48
CA ILE A 88 1.24 4.26 11.11
C ILE A 88 -0.28 4.30 11.20
N ASP A 89 -0.93 5.30 10.58
CA ASP A 89 -2.39 5.42 10.56
C ASP A 89 -3.02 4.68 9.39
N ILE A 90 -2.35 4.70 8.23
CA ILE A 90 -2.83 4.10 6.99
C ILE A 90 -1.69 3.32 6.34
N LEU A 91 -1.96 2.05 5.99
CA LEU A 91 -1.11 1.24 5.14
C LEU A 91 -1.77 1.08 3.78
N ILE A 92 -1.03 1.32 2.71
CA ILE A 92 -1.45 1.01 1.34
C ILE A 92 -0.49 -0.02 0.73
N ASN A 93 -0.96 -1.24 0.58
CA ASN A 93 -0.27 -2.29 -0.15
C ASN A 93 -0.54 -2.11 -1.65
N HIS A 94 0.45 -1.54 -2.35
CA HIS A 94 0.39 -1.28 -3.79
C HIS A 94 1.50 -2.00 -4.56
N ALA A 95 2.64 -2.30 -3.93
CA ALA A 95 3.75 -2.96 -4.62
C ALA A 95 3.30 -4.26 -5.30
N ALA A 96 3.54 -4.36 -6.58
CA ALA A 96 3.25 -5.53 -7.38
C ALA A 96 4.22 -5.67 -8.54
N VAL A 97 4.44 -6.90 -8.97
CA VAL A 97 5.17 -7.27 -10.18
C VAL A 97 4.30 -8.14 -11.06
N GLU A 98 4.49 -7.99 -12.38
CA GLU A 98 3.70 -8.70 -13.36
C GLU A 98 4.57 -8.99 -14.60
N PRO A 99 5.33 -10.09 -14.59
CA PRO A 99 5.92 -10.63 -15.80
C PRO A 99 4.79 -11.20 -16.67
N HIS A 100 4.66 -10.73 -17.92
CA HIS A 100 3.72 -11.26 -18.89
C HIS A 100 4.24 -12.58 -19.49
N VAL A 101 4.29 -13.63 -18.68
CA VAL A 101 4.74 -14.97 -19.10
C VAL A 101 3.53 -15.87 -19.27
N PRO A 102 3.32 -16.50 -20.47
CA PRO A 102 2.27 -17.49 -20.68
C PRO A 102 2.40 -18.67 -19.71
N LEU A 103 1.29 -19.30 -19.33
CA LEU A 103 1.26 -20.38 -18.35
C LEU A 103 2.20 -21.54 -18.68
N LEU A 104 2.29 -21.93 -19.95
CA LEU A 104 3.12 -23.07 -20.38
C LEU A 104 4.61 -22.74 -20.42
N ASP A 105 4.96 -21.45 -20.44
CA ASP A 105 6.35 -20.96 -20.51
C ASP A 105 6.83 -20.39 -19.18
N MET A 106 5.93 -20.29 -18.19
CA MET A 106 6.23 -19.72 -16.88
C MET A 106 7.09 -20.67 -16.06
N ASP A 107 8.26 -20.22 -15.65
CA ASP A 107 9.11 -20.99 -14.75
C ASP A 107 8.72 -20.79 -13.27
N GLU A 108 9.26 -21.65 -12.42
CA GLU A 108 8.99 -21.62 -10.98
C GLU A 108 9.49 -20.32 -10.31
N TRP A 109 10.56 -19.73 -10.84
CA TRP A 109 11.12 -18.48 -10.31
C TRP A 109 10.18 -17.30 -10.56
N ASP A 110 9.63 -17.15 -11.76
CA ASP A 110 8.65 -16.11 -12.08
C ASP A 110 7.36 -16.29 -11.27
N TRP A 111 6.90 -17.53 -11.11
CA TRP A 111 5.76 -17.85 -10.28
C TRP A 111 5.98 -17.40 -8.83
N HIS A 112 7.06 -17.83 -8.19
CA HIS A 112 7.37 -17.46 -6.80
C HIS A 112 7.58 -15.95 -6.64
N ARG A 113 8.32 -15.33 -7.56
CA ARG A 113 8.55 -13.88 -7.50
C ARG A 113 7.26 -13.08 -7.47
N VAL A 114 6.26 -13.45 -8.28
CA VAL A 114 4.97 -12.78 -8.31
C VAL A 114 4.21 -12.98 -7.00
N LEU A 115 4.15 -14.22 -6.51
CA LEU A 115 3.46 -14.51 -5.24
C LEU A 115 4.17 -13.84 -4.05
N ASP A 116 5.49 -13.86 -4.03
CA ASP A 116 6.29 -13.28 -2.94
C ASP A 116 6.11 -11.77 -2.82
N VAL A 117 6.07 -11.06 -3.94
CA VAL A 117 5.85 -9.60 -3.91
C VAL A 117 4.37 -9.28 -3.67
N ASN A 118 3.48 -9.82 -4.53
CA ASN A 118 2.10 -9.35 -4.61
C ASN A 118 1.21 -9.85 -3.46
N LEU A 119 1.48 -11.05 -2.94
CA LEU A 119 0.66 -11.69 -1.91
C LEU A 119 1.41 -11.82 -0.58
N THR A 120 2.57 -12.47 -0.58
CA THR A 120 3.36 -12.67 0.66
C THR A 120 3.83 -11.33 1.24
N GLY A 121 4.29 -10.41 0.40
CA GLY A 121 4.69 -9.07 0.82
C GLY A 121 3.54 -8.28 1.45
N ALA A 122 2.37 -8.28 0.81
CA ALA A 122 1.18 -7.64 1.35
C ALA A 122 0.73 -8.29 2.68
N PHE A 123 0.82 -9.61 2.80
CA PHE A 123 0.57 -10.32 4.05
C PHE A 123 1.55 -9.89 5.15
N LEU A 124 2.85 -9.88 4.87
CA LEU A 124 3.88 -9.50 5.85
C LEU A 124 3.71 -8.04 6.31
N MET A 125 3.41 -7.14 5.39
CA MET A 125 3.10 -5.74 5.71
C MET A 125 1.83 -5.62 6.56
N THR A 126 0.75 -6.27 6.15
CA THR A 126 -0.53 -6.28 6.88
C THR A 126 -0.35 -6.84 8.31
N GLN A 127 0.39 -7.94 8.46
CA GLN A 127 0.66 -8.54 9.77
C GLN A 127 1.50 -7.62 10.67
N SER A 128 2.58 -7.06 10.14
CA SER A 128 3.51 -6.25 10.92
C SER A 128 2.91 -4.89 11.31
N VAL A 129 2.31 -4.19 10.35
CA VAL A 129 1.60 -2.93 10.62
C VAL A 129 0.35 -3.16 11.47
N GLY A 130 -0.38 -4.26 11.25
CA GLY A 130 -1.54 -4.63 12.06
C GLY A 130 -1.20 -4.84 13.54
N ARG A 131 -0.01 -5.37 13.85
CA ARG A 131 0.48 -5.47 15.24
C ARG A 131 0.69 -4.10 15.87
N LEU A 132 1.28 -3.15 15.14
CA LEU A 132 1.44 -1.78 15.59
C LEU A 132 0.09 -1.09 15.76
N MET A 133 -0.79 -1.17 14.76
CA MET A 133 -2.14 -0.58 14.80
C MET A 133 -3.00 -1.16 15.95
N ARG A 134 -2.81 -2.44 16.30
CA ARG A 134 -3.48 -3.05 17.45
C ARG A 134 -3.07 -2.39 18.77
N VAL A 135 -1.80 -2.05 18.92
CA VAL A 135 -1.32 -1.30 20.10
C VAL A 135 -1.86 0.13 20.09
N GLN A 136 -1.97 0.75 18.91
CA GLN A 136 -2.57 2.08 18.73
C GLN A 136 -4.10 2.10 18.99
N GLY A 137 -4.77 0.93 18.89
CA GLY A 137 -6.23 0.81 18.97
C GLY A 137 -6.98 1.28 17.72
N SER A 138 -6.27 1.61 16.65
CA SER A 138 -6.88 2.09 15.40
C SER A 138 -5.92 1.99 14.22
N GLY A 139 -6.47 1.86 13.01
CA GLY A 139 -5.72 1.88 11.76
C GLY A 139 -6.59 1.55 10.55
N VAL A 140 -6.06 1.85 9.36
CA VAL A 140 -6.69 1.48 8.09
C VAL A 140 -5.64 0.81 7.20
N ILE A 141 -5.99 -0.33 6.62
CA ILE A 141 -5.16 -1.06 5.67
C ILE A 141 -5.93 -1.15 4.34
N ILE A 142 -5.28 -0.76 3.25
CA ILE A 142 -5.87 -0.79 1.91
C ILE A 142 -4.98 -1.64 1.02
N ASN A 143 -5.54 -2.70 0.46
CA ASN A 143 -4.89 -3.54 -0.53
C ASN A 143 -5.37 -3.11 -1.91
N LEU A 144 -4.45 -2.70 -2.79
CA LEU A 144 -4.79 -2.37 -4.17
C LEU A 144 -4.81 -3.65 -5.01
N ILE A 145 -5.94 -3.96 -5.61
CA ILE A 145 -6.14 -5.12 -6.48
C ILE A 145 -6.40 -4.67 -7.92
N THR A 146 -6.14 -5.54 -8.90
CA THR A 146 -6.50 -5.21 -10.29
C THR A 146 -8.02 -5.17 -10.49
N GLU A 147 -8.48 -4.27 -11.36
CA GLU A 147 -9.94 -4.09 -11.55
C GLU A 147 -10.62 -5.23 -12.29
N SER A 148 -9.95 -5.78 -13.28
CA SER A 148 -10.55 -6.85 -14.10
C SER A 148 -9.57 -8.00 -14.29
N ILE A 149 -9.94 -9.11 -13.71
CA ILE A 149 -9.26 -10.40 -13.94
C ILE A 149 -9.63 -10.95 -15.34
N ALA A 150 -10.78 -10.55 -15.88
CA ALA A 150 -11.35 -11.16 -17.10
C ALA A 150 -10.91 -10.48 -18.42
N ASP A 151 -10.53 -9.20 -18.40
CA ASP A 151 -10.42 -8.40 -19.62
C ASP A 151 -9.00 -8.19 -20.15
N LYS A 152 -7.98 -8.76 -19.50
CA LYS A 152 -6.58 -8.61 -19.91
C LYS A 152 -5.85 -9.94 -19.87
N ASN A 153 -4.87 -10.11 -20.77
CA ASN A 153 -3.96 -11.26 -20.77
C ASN A 153 -2.96 -11.19 -19.61
N TRP A 154 -3.48 -11.16 -18.38
CA TRP A 154 -2.65 -11.23 -17.18
C TRP A 154 -2.04 -12.62 -17.03
N GLY A 155 -0.77 -12.71 -16.61
CA GLY A 155 -0.12 -13.97 -16.32
C GLY A 155 -0.82 -14.75 -15.19
N ALA A 156 -0.75 -16.08 -15.23
CA ALA A 156 -1.42 -16.95 -14.25
C ALA A 156 -1.02 -16.64 -12.80
N ALA A 157 0.27 -16.40 -12.54
CA ALA A 157 0.77 -16.05 -11.21
C ALA A 157 0.19 -14.72 -10.71
N PHE A 158 0.07 -13.72 -11.60
CA PHE A 158 -0.53 -12.43 -11.24
C PHE A 158 -1.99 -12.57 -10.83
N ILE A 159 -2.80 -13.30 -11.63
CA ILE A 159 -4.20 -13.55 -11.30
C ILE A 159 -4.33 -14.33 -9.98
N ALA A 160 -3.50 -15.36 -9.77
CA ALA A 160 -3.50 -16.12 -8.53
C ALA A 160 -3.16 -15.22 -7.33
N SER A 161 -2.15 -14.35 -7.47
CA SER A 161 -1.75 -13.41 -6.41
C SER A 161 -2.83 -12.39 -6.06
N MET A 162 -3.49 -11.80 -7.07
CA MET A 162 -4.56 -10.81 -6.85
C MET A 162 -5.82 -11.43 -6.24
N SER A 163 -6.20 -12.64 -6.67
CA SER A 163 -7.32 -13.40 -6.08
C SER A 163 -7.00 -13.80 -4.63
N GLY A 164 -5.76 -14.22 -4.36
CA GLY A 164 -5.28 -14.50 -3.00
C GLY A 164 -5.29 -13.26 -2.11
N LEU A 165 -4.88 -12.10 -2.65
CA LEU A 165 -4.89 -10.84 -1.91
C LEU A 165 -6.31 -10.37 -1.56
N GLU A 166 -7.29 -10.60 -2.44
CA GLU A 166 -8.70 -10.32 -2.15
C GLU A 166 -9.22 -11.20 -1.01
N GLY A 167 -8.94 -12.51 -1.05
CA GLY A 167 -9.26 -13.44 0.04
C GLY A 167 -8.60 -13.08 1.36
N LEU A 168 -7.30 -12.73 1.33
CA LEU A 168 -6.56 -12.22 2.49
C LEU A 168 -7.21 -10.95 3.06
N THR A 169 -7.63 -10.03 2.20
CA THR A 169 -8.28 -8.77 2.61
C THR A 169 -9.56 -9.05 3.39
N HIS A 170 -10.42 -9.92 2.87
CA HIS A 170 -11.68 -10.29 3.53
C HIS A 170 -11.45 -10.95 4.91
N GLN A 171 -10.47 -11.84 5.01
CA GLN A 171 -10.16 -12.49 6.28
C GLN A 171 -9.51 -11.52 7.27
N ALA A 172 -8.55 -10.70 6.84
CA ALA A 172 -7.91 -9.68 7.66
C ALA A 172 -8.92 -8.65 8.18
N ALA A 173 -9.92 -8.26 7.37
CA ALA A 173 -10.98 -7.35 7.81
C ALA A 173 -11.76 -7.92 9.00
N ARG A 174 -12.07 -9.22 8.99
CA ARG A 174 -12.78 -9.90 10.10
C ARG A 174 -11.92 -10.01 11.36
N GLU A 175 -10.66 -10.43 11.19
CA GLU A 175 -9.75 -10.67 12.31
C GLU A 175 -9.27 -9.38 12.99
N LEU A 176 -9.12 -8.30 12.23
CA LEU A 176 -8.56 -7.05 12.74
C LEU A 176 -9.62 -6.04 13.22
N ALA A 177 -10.88 -6.19 12.81
CA ALA A 177 -11.99 -5.32 13.25
C ALA A 177 -12.12 -5.21 14.78
N PRO A 178 -12.01 -6.30 15.59
CA PRO A 178 -12.06 -6.20 17.05
C PRO A 178 -10.96 -5.34 17.67
N HIS A 179 -9.91 -5.04 16.91
CA HIS A 179 -8.78 -4.19 17.34
C HIS A 179 -8.89 -2.74 16.84
N GLY A 180 -10.04 -2.35 16.26
CA GLY A 180 -10.24 -1.01 15.71
C GLY A 180 -9.52 -0.79 14.37
N ILE A 181 -9.10 -1.87 13.69
CA ILE A 181 -8.38 -1.82 12.41
C ILE A 181 -9.34 -2.20 11.29
N GLN A 182 -9.44 -1.34 10.30
CA GLN A 182 -10.27 -1.55 9.12
C GLN A 182 -9.39 -2.01 7.95
N VAL A 183 -9.83 -3.01 7.19
CA VAL A 183 -9.08 -3.54 6.04
C VAL A 183 -9.97 -3.58 4.82
N TYR A 184 -9.50 -3.01 3.72
CA TYR A 184 -10.26 -2.87 2.48
C TYR A 184 -9.44 -3.28 1.26
N SER A 185 -10.13 -3.72 0.21
CA SER A 185 -9.58 -3.76 -1.14
C SER A 185 -10.10 -2.58 -1.97
N VAL A 186 -9.23 -1.97 -2.75
CA VAL A 186 -9.59 -0.94 -3.72
C VAL A 186 -9.09 -1.36 -5.09
N LYS A 187 -9.98 -1.29 -6.09
CA LYS A 187 -9.63 -1.59 -7.47
C LYS A 187 -8.74 -0.49 -8.04
N ASN A 188 -7.55 -0.89 -8.48
CA ASN A 188 -6.55 0.02 -9.02
C ASN A 188 -6.88 0.40 -10.48
N LEU A 189 -7.45 1.57 -10.65
CA LEU A 189 -7.66 2.25 -11.94
C LEU A 189 -6.71 3.42 -12.05
N SER A 190 -5.47 3.18 -12.34
CA SER A 190 -4.37 4.15 -12.49
C SER A 190 -4.66 5.64 -12.14
N GLU A 191 -5.42 6.36 -12.96
CA GLU A 191 -5.65 7.81 -12.79
C GLU A 191 -6.67 8.16 -11.69
N THR A 192 -7.63 7.28 -11.38
CA THR A 192 -8.69 7.54 -10.39
C THR A 192 -8.46 6.85 -9.04
N VAL A 193 -7.32 6.18 -8.86
CA VAL A 193 -7.04 5.41 -7.65
C VAL A 193 -7.05 6.28 -6.39
N ALA A 194 -6.50 7.49 -6.45
CA ALA A 194 -6.48 8.40 -5.32
C ALA A 194 -7.90 8.84 -4.93
N GLU A 195 -8.75 9.16 -5.90
CA GLU A 195 -10.16 9.52 -5.66
C GLU A 195 -10.93 8.38 -5.00
N ARG A 196 -10.72 7.14 -5.44
CA ARG A 196 -11.35 5.95 -4.85
C ARG A 196 -10.89 5.69 -3.42
N VAL A 197 -9.59 5.80 -3.18
CA VAL A 197 -9.02 5.65 -1.83
C VAL A 197 -9.56 6.73 -0.90
N PHE A 198 -9.59 7.98 -1.34
CA PHE A 198 -10.13 9.09 -0.53
C PHE A 198 -11.63 8.95 -0.29
N ALA A 199 -12.42 8.58 -1.31
CA ALA A 199 -13.85 8.33 -1.14
C ALA A 199 -14.13 7.24 -0.09
N LEU A 200 -13.35 6.14 -0.12
CA LEU A 200 -13.44 5.09 0.88
C LEU A 200 -13.13 5.63 2.29
N LEU A 201 -12.01 6.35 2.45
CA LEU A 201 -11.58 6.90 3.72
C LEU A 201 -12.56 7.97 4.24
N ASP A 202 -13.21 8.71 3.36
CA ASP A 202 -14.21 9.72 3.69
C ASP A 202 -15.46 9.11 4.32
N LEU A 203 -15.99 8.04 3.73
CA LEU A 203 -17.13 7.31 4.28
C LEU A 203 -16.87 6.80 5.71
N GLN A 204 -15.64 6.34 5.98
CA GLN A 204 -15.26 5.79 7.29
C GLN A 204 -15.07 6.85 8.39
N MET A 205 -14.84 8.10 8.01
CA MET A 205 -14.73 9.19 8.98
C MET A 205 -16.08 9.80 9.38
N GLU A 206 -17.13 9.57 8.57
CA GLU A 206 -18.50 10.03 8.85
C GLU A 206 -19.26 9.06 9.77
N GLU A 207 -18.81 7.78 9.83
CA GLU A 207 -19.43 6.74 10.68
C GLU A 207 -18.87 6.68 12.12
N ARG A 208 -17.93 7.55 12.48
CA ARG A 208 -17.34 7.67 13.83
C ARG A 208 -17.78 8.93 14.54
#